data_f5a36ba27a874c3b6a444047140fc0a8
#
_entry.id   f5a36ba27a874c3b6a444047140fc0a8
#
_cell.length_a   1.000
_cell.length_b   1.000
_cell.length_c   1.000
_cell.angle_alpha   90.00
_cell.angle_beta   90.00
_cell.angle_gamma   90.00
#
_symmetry.space_group_name_H-M   'P 1'
#
loop_
_entity.id
_entity.type
_entity.pdbx_description
1 polymer ?
#
loop_
_entity_poly.entity_id
_entity_poly.type
_entity_poly.pdbx_seq_one_letter_code
_entity_poly.pdbx_strand_id
1 'polypeptide(L)'
;EAKASPCLRKNHNFHKSLGDKCQRLLNALEPGTIMPIHRHKVDEMQILLKGSMKVMAYDDEGTIFEEHTLNPQVGEYGIQIPANTWHSIDVLESGTVIFEVKEGPYTPCSPEDILEINK
;
A
#
# COMPACT_ATOMS: atom_id res chain seq x y z
N GLU A 1 -9.87 -10.85 -10.60
CA GLU A 1 -10.84 -9.89 -10.07
C GLU A 1 -10.33 -8.45 -10.06
N ALA A 2 -9.03 -8.24 -9.77
CA ALA A 2 -8.46 -6.90 -9.78
C ALA A 2 -8.58 -6.21 -11.14
N LYS A 3 -8.38 -6.96 -12.24
CA LYS A 3 -8.52 -6.41 -13.60
C LYS A 3 -9.94 -5.94 -13.91
N ALA A 4 -10.94 -6.60 -13.34
CA ALA A 4 -12.33 -6.27 -13.56
C ALA A 4 -12.83 -5.17 -12.62
N SER A 5 -12.03 -4.80 -11.62
CA SER A 5 -12.39 -3.77 -10.66
C SER A 5 -12.15 -2.38 -11.24
N PRO A 6 -13.06 -1.40 -11.02
CA PRO A 6 -12.84 -0.02 -11.47
C PRO A 6 -11.58 0.62 -10.90
N CYS A 7 -11.15 0.24 -9.71
CA CYS A 7 -9.94 0.76 -9.08
C CYS A 7 -8.71 -0.12 -9.31
N LEU A 8 -8.82 -1.16 -10.14
CA LEU A 8 -7.74 -2.07 -10.52
C LEU A 8 -7.09 -2.77 -9.34
N ARG A 9 -7.87 -3.01 -8.28
CA ARG A 9 -7.40 -3.77 -7.11
C ARG A 9 -8.53 -4.56 -6.47
N LYS A 10 -8.15 -5.58 -5.73
CA LYS A 10 -9.10 -6.42 -4.99
C LYS A 10 -8.46 -6.90 -3.69
N ASN A 11 -9.13 -6.64 -2.58
CA ASN A 11 -8.68 -7.10 -1.26
C ASN A 11 -9.31 -8.43 -0.88
N HIS A 12 -8.55 -9.24 -0.16
CA HIS A 12 -9.03 -10.42 0.51
C HIS A 12 -8.57 -10.37 1.97
N ASN A 13 -9.50 -10.13 2.89
CA ASN A 13 -9.19 -9.94 4.30
C ASN A 13 -9.13 -11.27 5.04
N PHE A 14 -8.06 -11.46 5.83
CA PHE A 14 -7.93 -12.60 6.75
C PHE A 14 -8.45 -12.28 8.14
N HIS A 15 -8.47 -11.00 8.50
CA HIS A 15 -9.07 -10.59 9.77
C HIS A 15 -10.59 -10.76 9.72
N LYS A 16 -11.20 -11.05 10.87
CA LYS A 16 -12.63 -11.38 10.96
C LYS A 16 -13.53 -10.17 10.77
N SER A 17 -13.08 -9.00 11.18
CA SER A 17 -13.85 -7.77 11.07
C SER A 17 -12.91 -6.56 10.98
N LEU A 18 -13.46 -5.43 10.55
CA LEU A 18 -12.70 -4.18 10.52
C LEU A 18 -12.33 -3.68 11.93
N GLY A 19 -12.98 -4.23 12.96
CA GLY A 19 -12.65 -3.92 14.35
C GLY A 19 -11.51 -4.72 14.94
N ASP A 20 -10.96 -5.70 14.20
CA ASP A 20 -9.86 -6.52 14.71
C ASP A 20 -8.61 -5.68 14.95
N LYS A 21 -7.88 -6.03 16.02
CA LYS A 21 -6.65 -5.33 16.41
C LYS A 21 -5.50 -5.55 15.44
N CYS A 22 -5.54 -6.59 14.63
CA CYS A 22 -4.53 -6.87 13.62
C CYS A 22 -5.22 -7.04 12.26
N GLN A 23 -5.00 -6.09 11.36
CA GLN A 23 -5.53 -6.13 10.01
C GLN A 23 -4.55 -6.91 9.12
N ARG A 24 -5.04 -7.95 8.47
CA ARG A 24 -4.23 -8.86 7.65
C ARG A 24 -4.98 -9.16 6.37
N LEU A 25 -4.39 -8.83 5.23
CA LEU A 25 -5.09 -8.98 3.96
C LEU A 25 -4.14 -9.23 2.80
N LEU A 26 -4.65 -9.92 1.78
CA LEU A 26 -4.05 -9.94 0.46
C LEU A 26 -4.65 -8.80 -0.35
N ASN A 27 -3.82 -8.16 -1.15
CA ASN A 27 -4.27 -7.11 -2.05
C ASN A 27 -3.71 -7.40 -3.45
N ALA A 28 -4.61 -7.69 -4.37
CA ALA A 28 -4.26 -7.92 -5.77
C ALA A 28 -4.32 -6.57 -6.50
N LEU A 29 -3.25 -6.24 -7.20
CA LEU A 29 -3.06 -4.92 -7.81
C LEU A 29 -2.67 -5.05 -9.27
N GLU A 30 -3.18 -4.17 -10.11
CA GLU A 30 -2.81 -4.08 -11.51
C GLU A 30 -2.11 -2.76 -11.81
N PRO A 31 -1.24 -2.70 -12.84
CA PRO A 31 -0.68 -1.43 -13.28
C PRO A 31 -1.79 -0.42 -13.61
N GLY A 32 -1.57 0.83 -13.26
CA GLY A 32 -2.58 1.87 -13.40
C GLY A 32 -3.41 2.10 -12.15
N THR A 33 -3.24 1.27 -11.11
CA THR A 33 -3.87 1.54 -9.81
C THR A 33 -3.46 2.93 -9.34
N ILE A 34 -4.45 3.77 -9.04
CA ILE A 34 -4.20 5.11 -8.52
C ILE A 34 -4.30 5.04 -7.01
N MET A 35 -3.20 5.38 -6.35
CA MET A 35 -3.16 5.46 -4.89
C MET A 35 -2.71 6.87 -4.51
N PRO A 36 -3.56 7.64 -3.82
CA PRO A 36 -3.14 8.96 -3.36
C PRO A 36 -1.99 8.84 -2.37
N ILE A 37 -1.20 9.91 -2.24
CA ILE A 37 -0.18 9.98 -1.19
C ILE A 37 -0.93 10.10 0.12
N HIS A 38 -0.73 9.14 1.00
CA HIS A 38 -1.46 9.05 2.26
C HIS A 38 -0.55 8.56 3.37
N ARG A 39 -1.04 8.64 4.60
CA ARG A 39 -0.36 8.09 5.76
C ARG A 39 -1.36 7.40 6.66
N HIS A 40 -0.86 6.48 7.46
CA HIS A 40 -1.62 5.85 8.54
C HIS A 40 -1.04 6.27 9.88
N LYS A 41 -1.84 6.19 10.93
CA LYS A 41 -1.39 6.49 12.30
C LYS A 41 -0.73 5.29 12.97
N VAL A 42 -0.60 4.20 12.24
CA VAL A 42 0.01 2.95 12.70
C VAL A 42 1.03 2.47 11.69
N ASP A 43 1.94 1.60 12.12
CA ASP A 43 2.91 0.97 11.22
C ASP A 43 2.19 0.01 10.28
N GLU A 44 2.69 -0.09 9.06
CA GLU A 44 2.18 -1.01 8.05
C GLU A 44 3.33 -1.83 7.48
N MET A 45 3.13 -3.14 7.34
CA MET A 45 4.08 -4.02 6.68
C MET A 45 3.47 -4.54 5.39
N GLN A 46 4.26 -4.51 4.32
CA GLN A 46 3.86 -5.07 3.03
C GLN A 46 4.89 -6.09 2.59
N ILE A 47 4.42 -7.28 2.23
CA ILE A 47 5.26 -8.34 1.66
C ILE A 47 4.72 -8.67 0.29
N LEU A 48 5.59 -8.60 -0.72
CA LEU A 48 5.22 -8.87 -2.10
C LEU A 48 5.33 -10.38 -2.36
N LEU A 49 4.21 -11.00 -2.69
CA LEU A 49 4.16 -12.44 -2.97
C LEU A 49 4.39 -12.73 -4.45
N LYS A 50 3.97 -11.82 -5.32
CA LYS A 50 4.05 -11.99 -6.76
C LYS A 50 4.07 -10.64 -7.45
N GLY A 51 4.79 -10.53 -8.57
CA GLY A 51 4.84 -9.32 -9.35
C GLY A 51 5.97 -8.38 -8.97
N SER A 52 5.79 -7.10 -9.24
CA SER A 52 6.73 -6.06 -8.83
C SER A 52 6.02 -4.73 -8.60
N MET A 53 6.55 -3.97 -7.65
CA MET A 53 5.90 -2.76 -7.18
C MET A 53 6.95 -1.80 -6.61
N LYS A 54 6.74 -0.51 -6.86
CA LYS A 54 7.56 0.53 -6.28
C LYS A 54 6.81 1.18 -5.13
N VAL A 55 7.48 1.39 -4.00
CA VAL A 55 6.94 2.12 -2.85
C VAL A 55 7.71 3.42 -2.72
N MET A 56 7.01 4.53 -2.70
CA MET A 56 7.59 5.86 -2.56
C MET A 56 7.19 6.48 -1.24
N ALA A 57 8.16 7.07 -0.54
CA ALA A 57 7.90 7.86 0.65
C ALA A 57 8.18 9.34 0.36
N TYR A 58 7.35 10.21 0.93
CA TYR A 58 7.35 11.64 0.61
C TYR A 58 7.53 12.47 1.88
N ASP A 59 8.12 13.65 1.72
CA ASP A 59 8.09 14.67 2.78
C ASP A 59 6.74 15.41 2.78
N ASP A 60 6.57 16.35 3.70
CA ASP A 60 5.31 17.11 3.84
C ASP A 60 5.01 17.98 2.61
N GLU A 61 5.99 18.24 1.77
CA GLU A 61 5.84 19.03 0.55
C GLU A 61 5.52 18.19 -0.68
N GLY A 62 5.49 16.87 -0.51
CA GLY A 62 5.21 15.94 -1.60
C GLY A 62 6.42 15.56 -2.43
N THR A 63 7.62 15.83 -1.92
CA THR A 63 8.88 15.44 -2.58
C THR A 63 9.28 14.03 -2.15
N ILE A 64 9.59 13.16 -3.10
CA ILE A 64 10.05 11.80 -2.81
C ILE A 64 11.44 11.89 -2.18
N PHE A 65 11.58 11.32 -0.99
CA PHE A 65 12.89 11.22 -0.34
C PHE A 65 13.40 9.78 -0.23
N GLU A 66 12.54 8.80 -0.45
CA GLU A 66 12.91 7.38 -0.39
C GLU A 66 12.04 6.59 -1.36
N GLU A 67 12.66 5.65 -2.05
CA GLU A 67 12.00 4.84 -3.05
C GLU A 67 12.55 3.42 -3.01
N HIS A 68 11.66 2.43 -2.96
CA HIS A 68 12.02 1.02 -2.91
C HIS A 68 11.26 0.25 -3.98
N THR A 69 11.94 -0.55 -4.77
CA THR A 69 11.31 -1.47 -5.71
C THR A 69 11.29 -2.86 -5.10
N LEU A 70 10.09 -3.40 -4.92
CA LEU A 70 9.89 -4.75 -4.41
C LEU A 70 9.73 -5.70 -5.58
N ASN A 71 10.49 -6.80 -5.57
CA ASN A 71 10.42 -7.84 -6.57
C ASN A 71 10.98 -9.13 -5.99
N PRO A 72 10.14 -10.16 -5.76
CA PRO A 72 10.61 -11.43 -5.19
C PRO A 72 11.68 -12.13 -6.02
N GLN A 73 11.70 -11.91 -7.33
CA GLN A 73 12.67 -12.55 -8.21
C GLN A 73 14.10 -12.08 -7.98
N VAL A 74 14.27 -10.88 -7.43
CA VAL A 74 15.59 -10.34 -7.08
C VAL A 74 15.82 -10.27 -5.57
N GLY A 75 14.96 -10.92 -4.78
CA GLY A 75 15.13 -11.01 -3.33
C GLY A 75 14.62 -9.82 -2.54
N GLU A 76 13.92 -8.90 -3.17
CA GLU A 76 13.36 -7.72 -2.52
C GLU A 76 11.88 -7.97 -2.18
N TYR A 77 11.63 -8.55 -1.00
CA TYR A 77 10.32 -9.11 -0.66
C TYR A 77 9.38 -8.16 0.05
N GLY A 78 9.88 -7.28 0.88
CA GLY A 78 8.97 -6.54 1.74
C GLY A 78 9.53 -5.23 2.25
N ILE A 79 8.64 -4.46 2.85
CA ILE A 79 8.96 -3.16 3.42
C ILE A 79 8.05 -2.92 4.62
N GLN A 80 8.59 -2.23 5.63
CA GLN A 80 7.78 -1.69 6.71
C GLN A 80 7.68 -0.18 6.53
N ILE A 81 6.45 0.32 6.57
CA ILE A 81 6.16 1.75 6.44
C ILE A 81 5.79 2.24 7.84
N PRO A 82 6.66 3.06 8.46
CA PRO A 82 6.37 3.59 9.80
C PRO A 82 5.12 4.45 9.84
N ALA A 83 4.50 4.53 11.01
CA ALA A 83 3.36 5.40 11.23
C ALA A 83 3.67 6.83 10.81
N ASN A 84 2.67 7.52 10.29
CA ASN A 84 2.74 8.93 9.88
C ASN A 84 3.68 9.21 8.70
N THR A 85 4.08 8.19 7.95
CA THR A 85 4.89 8.36 6.75
C THR A 85 4.01 8.53 5.52
N TRP A 86 4.16 9.65 4.83
CA TRP A 86 3.49 9.86 3.55
C TRP A 86 4.03 8.86 2.53
N HIS A 87 3.17 8.08 1.91
CA HIS A 87 3.60 7.06 0.95
C HIS A 87 2.55 6.81 -0.13
N SER A 88 3.01 6.25 -1.23
CA SER A 88 2.18 5.71 -2.29
C SER A 88 2.90 4.55 -2.97
N ILE A 89 2.20 3.88 -3.87
CA ILE A 89 2.78 2.77 -4.63
C ILE A 89 2.58 2.99 -6.13
N ASP A 90 3.44 2.35 -6.90
CA ASP A 90 3.32 2.26 -8.35
C ASP A 90 3.47 0.78 -8.73
N VAL A 91 2.42 0.19 -9.24
CA VAL A 91 2.40 -1.23 -9.62
C VAL A 91 3.05 -1.38 -10.98
N LEU A 92 4.12 -2.17 -11.05
CA LEU A 92 4.94 -2.28 -12.24
C LEU A 92 4.56 -3.48 -13.12
N GLU A 93 3.91 -4.48 -12.57
CA GLU A 93 3.64 -5.74 -13.25
C GLU A 93 2.21 -6.20 -13.03
N SER A 94 1.58 -6.74 -14.08
CA SER A 94 0.24 -7.33 -13.98
C SER A 94 0.27 -8.57 -13.08
N GLY A 95 -0.79 -8.76 -12.30
CA GLY A 95 -0.90 -9.89 -11.38
C GLY A 95 -0.10 -9.72 -10.09
N THR A 96 0.25 -8.50 -9.72
CA THR A 96 0.94 -8.21 -8.47
C THR A 96 0.02 -8.50 -7.28
N VAL A 97 0.56 -9.22 -6.29
CA VAL A 97 -0.17 -9.55 -5.05
C VAL A 97 0.72 -9.24 -3.86
N ILE A 98 0.21 -8.44 -2.94
CA ILE A 98 0.89 -8.12 -1.68
C ILE A 98 0.11 -8.67 -0.50
N PHE A 99 0.84 -9.02 0.57
CA PHE A 99 0.28 -9.31 1.88
C PHE A 99 0.55 -8.12 2.78
N GLU A 100 -0.53 -7.51 3.25
CA GLU A 100 -0.46 -6.33 4.10
C GLU A 100 -0.83 -6.70 5.53
N VAL A 101 -0.06 -6.17 6.48
CA VAL A 101 -0.35 -6.28 7.92
C VAL A 101 -0.24 -4.89 8.52
N LYS A 102 -1.26 -4.49 9.24
CA LYS A 102 -1.19 -3.25 10.00
C LYS A 102 -2.06 -3.36 11.25
N GLU A 103 -1.67 -2.61 12.27
CA GLU A 103 -2.43 -2.54 13.50
C GLU A 103 -3.82 -2.00 13.25
N GLY A 104 -4.83 -2.69 13.80
CA GLY A 104 -6.21 -2.24 13.78
C GLY A 104 -6.61 -1.56 15.07
N PRO A 105 -7.89 -1.24 15.22
CA PRO A 105 -8.96 -1.48 14.25
C PRO A 105 -8.83 -0.63 12.99
N TYR A 106 -9.55 -1.02 11.93
CA TYR A 106 -9.56 -0.26 10.68
C TYR A 106 -10.09 1.15 10.90
N THR A 107 -9.36 2.10 10.36
CA THR A 107 -9.75 3.51 10.36
C THR A 107 -9.60 4.06 8.94
N PRO A 108 -10.67 4.55 8.31
CA PRO A 108 -10.53 5.17 7.00
C PRO A 108 -9.59 6.37 7.07
N CYS A 109 -8.86 6.63 5.98
CA CYS A 109 -8.05 7.84 5.90
C CYS A 109 -8.95 9.07 5.94
N SER A 110 -8.67 9.98 6.88
CA SER A 110 -9.32 11.27 6.93
C SER A 110 -8.64 12.21 5.92
N PRO A 111 -9.27 13.35 5.54
CA PRO A 111 -8.65 14.29 4.62
C PRO A 111 -7.27 14.78 5.05
N GLU A 112 -7.03 14.88 6.36
CA GLU A 112 -5.73 15.29 6.90
C GLU A 112 -4.62 14.24 6.67
N ASP A 113 -4.98 12.99 6.38
CA ASP A 113 -4.07 11.89 6.13
C ASP A 113 -3.88 11.62 4.63
N ILE A 114 -4.35 12.51 3.79
CA ILE A 114 -4.14 12.49 2.34
C ILE A 114 -3.40 13.77 1.96
N LEU A 115 -2.26 13.59 1.28
CA LEU A 115 -1.45 14.72 0.84
C LEU A 115 -1.83 15.10 -0.58
N GLU A 116 -2.31 16.33 -0.77
CA GLU A 116 -2.57 16.88 -2.09
C GLU A 116 -1.36 17.66 -2.57
N ILE A 117 -0.91 17.34 -3.77
CA ILE A 117 0.16 18.09 -4.42
C ILE A 117 -0.47 19.06 -5.40
N ASN A 118 -0.27 20.33 -5.17
CA ASN A 118 -0.69 21.36 -6.11
C ASN A 118 0.22 21.30 -7.33
N LYS A 119 -0.37 21.03 -8.46
CA LYS A 119 0.34 21.01 -9.75
C LYS A 119 0.24 22.36 -10.44
#